data_1caee7769b387a4f7cd604ec88684c5c
#
_entry.id   1caee7769b387a4f7cd604ec88684c5c
#
_cell.length_a   1.000
_cell.length_b   1.000
_cell.length_c   1.000
_cell.angle_alpha   90.00
_cell.angle_beta   90.00
_cell.angle_gamma   90.00
#
_symmetry.space_group_name_H-M   'P 1'
#
loop_
_entity.id
_entity.type
_entity.pdbx_description
1 polymer ?
#
loop_
_entity_poly.entity_id
_entity_poly.type
_entity_poly.pdbx_seq_one_letter_code
_entity_poly.pdbx_strand_id
1 'polypeptide(L)'
;MEQLVIFIIVVGIIVFFISIFLAFIPIGLWVSAFAAGVRVGILTLIGMRLRRVVPSKIINPLIKATKAGISVSINKLEAHYLAGGNVDKVVNALIAAQRANIPLEFERAAAIDLAGRDVLEAVRMSVNPKVIETPIIAAIAKDGIELKAKARV
;
A
#
# COMPACT_ATOMS: atom_id res chain seq x y z
N MET A 1 -36.61 45.27 -6.97
CA MET A 1 -35.77 44.51 -7.93
C MET A 1 -34.34 44.32 -7.39
N GLU A 2 -33.72 45.35 -6.84
CA GLU A 2 -32.36 45.26 -6.28
C GLU A 2 -32.19 44.22 -5.17
N GLN A 3 -33.14 44.16 -4.24
CA GLN A 3 -33.11 43.16 -3.14
C GLN A 3 -33.12 41.70 -3.67
N LEU A 4 -33.88 41.45 -4.73
CA LEU A 4 -33.96 40.12 -5.33
C LEU A 4 -32.68 39.76 -6.09
N VAL A 5 -32.03 40.72 -6.73
CA VAL A 5 -30.75 40.54 -7.40
C VAL A 5 -29.64 40.24 -6.38
N ILE A 6 -29.60 41.00 -5.29
CA ILE A 6 -28.64 40.78 -4.20
C ILE A 6 -28.82 39.38 -3.58
N PHE A 7 -30.07 38.96 -3.34
CA PHE A 7 -30.37 37.64 -2.79
C PHE A 7 -29.89 36.51 -3.73
N ILE A 8 -30.14 36.63 -5.05
CA ILE A 8 -29.68 35.65 -6.04
C ILE A 8 -28.15 35.56 -6.06
N ILE A 9 -27.44 36.70 -6.00
CA ILE A 9 -25.99 36.76 -6.00
C ILE A 9 -25.45 36.08 -4.74
N VAL A 10 -25.98 36.36 -3.56
CA VAL A 10 -25.57 35.77 -2.28
C VAL A 10 -25.79 34.26 -2.30
N VAL A 11 -26.96 33.80 -2.75
CA VAL A 11 -27.24 32.35 -2.87
C VAL A 11 -26.30 31.71 -3.87
N GLY A 12 -26.02 32.34 -5.01
CA GLY A 12 -25.07 31.85 -6.02
C GLY A 12 -23.65 31.68 -5.44
N ILE A 13 -23.17 32.65 -4.65
CA ILE A 13 -21.88 32.59 -3.99
C ILE A 13 -21.85 31.45 -2.97
N ILE A 14 -22.89 31.30 -2.16
CA ILE A 14 -22.97 30.21 -1.15
C ILE A 14 -22.94 28.84 -1.84
N VAL A 15 -23.74 28.64 -2.89
CA VAL A 15 -23.78 27.38 -3.65
C VAL A 15 -22.44 27.11 -4.31
N PHE A 16 -21.75 28.10 -4.82
CA PHE A 16 -20.43 27.99 -5.42
C PHE A 16 -19.39 27.53 -4.38
N PHE A 17 -19.36 28.13 -3.21
CA PHE A 17 -18.46 27.71 -2.12
C PHE A 17 -18.77 26.32 -1.60
N ILE A 18 -20.04 25.97 -1.44
CA ILE A 18 -20.47 24.62 -1.05
C ILE A 18 -20.03 23.59 -2.10
N SER A 19 -20.19 23.91 -3.39
CA SER A 19 -19.79 23.01 -4.49
C SER A 19 -18.28 22.75 -4.48
N ILE A 20 -17.45 23.78 -4.29
CA ILE A 20 -16.00 23.65 -4.15
C ILE A 20 -15.67 22.80 -2.92
N PHE A 21 -16.31 23.06 -1.79
CA PHE A 21 -16.08 22.32 -0.55
C PHE A 21 -16.41 20.82 -0.70
N LEU A 22 -17.56 20.51 -1.32
CA LEU A 22 -17.96 19.12 -1.60
C LEU A 22 -17.03 18.42 -2.61
N ALA A 23 -16.52 19.14 -3.62
CA ALA A 23 -15.54 18.59 -4.56
C ALA A 23 -14.18 18.29 -3.90
N PHE A 24 -13.86 19.01 -2.81
CA PHE A 24 -12.61 18.78 -2.08
C PHE A 24 -12.69 17.59 -1.12
N ILE A 25 -13.87 17.18 -0.69
CA ILE A 25 -14.09 16.06 0.22
C ILE A 25 -14.39 14.79 -0.58
N PRO A 26 -13.56 13.74 -0.50
CA PRO A 26 -13.84 12.48 -1.18
C PRO A 26 -14.92 11.67 -0.43
N ILE A 27 -16.18 12.12 -0.48
CA ILE A 27 -17.31 11.51 0.25
C ILE A 27 -17.48 10.04 -0.14
N GLY A 28 -17.36 9.70 -1.44
CA GLY A 28 -17.45 8.33 -1.90
C GLY A 28 -16.42 7.39 -1.29
N LEU A 29 -15.20 7.89 -1.08
CA LEU A 29 -14.14 7.14 -0.42
C LEU A 29 -14.43 6.94 1.07
N TRP A 30 -14.98 7.96 1.74
CA TRP A 30 -15.39 7.86 3.14
C TRP A 30 -16.50 6.84 3.34
N VAL A 31 -17.54 6.88 2.51
CA VAL A 31 -18.64 5.90 2.54
C VAL A 31 -18.12 4.48 2.32
N SER A 32 -17.21 4.28 1.36
CA SER A 32 -16.60 2.98 1.08
C SER A 32 -15.77 2.47 2.25
N ALA A 33 -15.02 3.35 2.93
CA ALA A 33 -14.25 3.02 4.11
C ALA A 33 -15.17 2.61 5.28
N PHE A 34 -16.21 3.39 5.53
CA PHE A 34 -17.19 3.12 6.57
C PHE A 34 -17.92 1.79 6.35
N ALA A 35 -18.37 1.53 5.11
CA ALA A 35 -19.01 0.26 4.73
C ALA A 35 -18.08 -0.96 4.88
N ALA A 36 -16.76 -0.75 4.77
CA ALA A 36 -15.74 -1.78 4.98
C ALA A 36 -15.34 -1.97 6.46
N GLY A 37 -15.96 -1.25 7.39
CA GLY A 37 -15.62 -1.30 8.82
C GLY A 37 -14.38 -0.50 9.21
N VAL A 38 -13.85 0.30 8.28
CA VAL A 38 -12.67 1.16 8.53
C VAL A 38 -13.15 2.48 9.13
N ARG A 39 -12.79 2.75 10.37
CA ARG A 39 -13.15 3.98 11.09
C ARG A 39 -12.19 5.11 10.71
N VAL A 40 -12.54 5.85 9.67
CA VAL A 40 -11.77 7.04 9.22
C VAL A 40 -12.64 8.27 9.37
N GLY A 41 -12.14 9.29 10.05
CA GLY A 41 -12.81 10.58 10.13
C GLY A 41 -12.69 11.38 8.82
N ILE A 42 -13.72 12.14 8.48
CA ILE A 42 -13.68 13.05 7.31
C ILE A 42 -12.51 14.06 7.46
N LEU A 43 -12.29 14.55 8.67
CA LEU A 43 -11.17 15.46 8.95
C LEU A 43 -9.80 14.83 8.66
N THR A 44 -9.65 13.53 8.89
CA THR A 44 -8.41 12.81 8.55
C THR A 44 -8.18 12.80 7.04
N LEU A 45 -9.23 12.59 6.22
CA LEU A 45 -9.13 12.63 4.76
C LEU A 45 -8.77 14.02 4.23
N ILE A 46 -9.35 15.06 4.84
CA ILE A 46 -9.01 16.45 4.52
C ILE A 46 -7.55 16.73 4.90
N GLY A 47 -7.14 16.32 6.10
CA GLY A 47 -5.76 16.46 6.58
C GLY A 47 -4.74 15.77 5.68
N MET A 48 -5.03 14.57 5.17
CA MET A 48 -4.19 13.88 4.18
C MET A 48 -4.02 14.72 2.92
N ARG A 49 -5.11 15.32 2.41
CA ARG A 49 -5.07 16.14 1.22
C ARG A 49 -4.23 17.41 1.39
N LEU A 50 -4.32 18.04 2.56
CA LEU A 50 -3.49 19.20 2.92
C LEU A 50 -2.00 18.84 3.00
N ARG A 51 -1.66 17.61 3.42
CA ARG A 51 -0.29 17.08 3.44
C ARG A 51 0.18 16.52 2.08
N ARG A 52 -0.57 16.77 1.01
CA ARG A 52 -0.30 16.26 -0.35
C ARG A 52 -0.34 14.74 -0.47
N VAL A 53 -1.01 14.07 0.45
CA VAL A 53 -1.28 12.63 0.38
C VAL A 53 -2.57 12.41 -0.40
N VAL A 54 -2.56 11.48 -1.35
CA VAL A 54 -3.76 11.09 -2.09
C VAL A 54 -4.56 10.10 -1.24
N PRO A 55 -5.74 10.46 -0.69
CA PRO A 55 -6.46 9.62 0.28
C PRO A 55 -6.79 8.23 -0.27
N SER A 56 -7.11 8.10 -1.56
CA SER A 56 -7.42 6.81 -2.18
C SER A 56 -6.24 5.82 -2.16
N LYS A 57 -4.99 6.33 -2.20
CA LYS A 57 -3.77 5.51 -2.13
C LYS A 57 -3.51 4.93 -0.74
N ILE A 58 -4.16 5.46 0.28
CA ILE A 58 -4.07 4.97 1.67
C ILE A 58 -5.32 4.16 2.02
N ILE A 59 -6.50 4.69 1.74
CA ILE A 59 -7.77 4.11 2.20
C ILE A 59 -8.11 2.83 1.46
N ASN A 60 -7.89 2.73 0.13
CA ASN A 60 -8.18 1.52 -0.61
C ASN A 60 -7.33 0.31 -0.13
N PRO A 61 -5.99 0.44 0.03
CA PRO A 61 -5.20 -0.62 0.64
C PRO A 61 -5.62 -0.94 2.08
N LEU A 62 -5.97 0.08 2.88
CA LEU A 62 -6.45 -0.13 4.24
C LEU A 62 -7.75 -0.95 4.26
N ILE A 63 -8.70 -0.68 3.36
CA ILE A 63 -9.91 -1.48 3.19
C ILE A 63 -9.56 -2.93 2.83
N LYS A 64 -8.61 -3.15 1.93
CA LYS A 64 -8.13 -4.51 1.58
C LYS A 64 -7.55 -5.24 2.80
N ALA A 65 -6.68 -4.56 3.56
CA ALA A 65 -6.07 -5.10 4.78
C ALA A 65 -7.14 -5.48 5.81
N THR A 66 -8.09 -4.59 6.10
CA THR A 66 -9.18 -4.84 7.06
C THR A 66 -10.05 -6.01 6.63
N LYS A 67 -10.41 -6.11 5.34
CA LYS A 67 -11.16 -7.26 4.81
C LYS A 67 -10.39 -8.58 4.89
N ALA A 68 -9.07 -8.52 4.86
CA ALA A 68 -8.19 -9.68 5.06
C ALA A 68 -7.94 -10.00 6.54
N GLY A 69 -8.49 -9.22 7.48
CA GLY A 69 -8.28 -9.40 8.91
C GLY A 69 -6.96 -8.84 9.44
N ILE A 70 -6.26 -8.01 8.65
CA ILE A 70 -5.00 -7.38 9.04
C ILE A 70 -5.28 -6.00 9.58
N SER A 71 -4.86 -5.74 10.82
CA SER A 71 -4.95 -4.42 11.43
C SER A 71 -3.68 -3.61 11.17
N VAL A 72 -3.78 -2.59 10.32
CA VAL A 72 -2.70 -1.63 10.07
C VAL A 72 -3.17 -0.23 10.39
N SER A 73 -2.33 0.55 11.05
CA SER A 73 -2.63 1.94 11.37
C SER A 73 -2.56 2.83 10.14
N ILE A 74 -3.52 3.74 9.99
CA ILE A 74 -3.55 4.76 8.93
C ILE A 74 -2.25 5.58 8.93
N ASN A 75 -1.75 5.95 10.12
CA ASN A 75 -0.56 6.77 10.26
C ASN A 75 0.69 6.05 9.72
N LYS A 76 0.80 4.72 9.89
CA LYS A 76 1.90 3.92 9.35
C LYS A 76 1.85 3.88 7.81
N LEU A 77 0.64 3.70 7.23
CA LEU A 77 0.45 3.72 5.79
C LEU A 77 0.77 5.10 5.19
N GLU A 78 0.34 6.17 5.87
CA GLU A 78 0.62 7.54 5.44
C GLU A 78 2.11 7.87 5.51
N ALA A 79 2.79 7.49 6.59
CA ALA A 79 4.23 7.68 6.74
C ALA A 79 5.01 6.93 5.64
N HIS A 80 4.62 5.69 5.33
CA HIS A 80 5.22 4.91 4.26
C HIS A 80 5.02 5.56 2.88
N TYR A 81 3.80 6.06 2.61
CA TYR A 81 3.49 6.79 1.38
C TYR A 81 4.34 8.06 1.23
N LEU A 82 4.47 8.85 2.31
CA LEU A 82 5.28 10.07 2.33
C LEU A 82 6.78 9.80 2.18
N ALA A 83 7.24 8.62 2.63
CA ALA A 83 8.61 8.15 2.41
C ALA A 83 8.88 7.69 0.96
N GLY A 84 7.86 7.74 0.07
CA GLY A 84 7.98 7.32 -1.33
C GLY A 84 7.69 5.84 -1.57
N GLY A 85 7.23 5.11 -0.56
CA GLY A 85 6.89 3.69 -0.67
C GLY A 85 5.53 3.43 -1.35
N ASN A 86 5.33 2.20 -1.79
CA ASN A 86 4.10 1.76 -2.43
C ASN A 86 3.20 1.00 -1.44
N VAL A 87 2.24 1.72 -0.86
CA VAL A 87 1.32 1.19 0.15
C VAL A 87 0.54 -0.03 -0.35
N ASP A 88 0.08 -0.02 -1.61
CA ASP A 88 -0.71 -1.12 -2.17
C ASP A 88 0.12 -2.41 -2.30
N LYS A 89 1.38 -2.30 -2.73
CA LYS A 89 2.31 -3.45 -2.81
C LYS A 89 2.58 -4.04 -1.43
N VAL A 90 2.86 -3.20 -0.44
CA VAL A 90 3.12 -3.65 0.94
C VAL A 90 1.89 -4.35 1.52
N VAL A 91 0.70 -3.77 1.38
CA VAL A 91 -0.53 -4.39 1.88
C VAL A 91 -0.84 -5.70 1.17
N ASN A 92 -0.67 -5.79 -0.16
CA ASN A 92 -0.87 -7.03 -0.89
C ASN A 92 0.12 -8.12 -0.45
N ALA A 93 1.37 -7.75 -0.15
CA ALA A 93 2.37 -8.68 0.38
C ALA A 93 2.02 -9.17 1.79
N LEU A 94 1.52 -8.29 2.67
CA LEU A 94 1.03 -8.66 4.00
C LEU A 94 -0.13 -9.65 3.92
N ILE A 95 -1.08 -9.41 3.00
CA ILE A 95 -2.22 -10.32 2.76
C ILE A 95 -1.73 -11.69 2.28
N ALA A 96 -0.75 -11.71 1.37
CA ALA A 96 -0.16 -12.95 0.88
C ALA A 96 0.59 -13.70 1.98
N ALA A 97 1.39 -13.00 2.79
CA ALA A 97 2.12 -13.56 3.92
C ALA A 97 1.17 -14.17 4.96
N GLN A 98 0.10 -13.46 5.31
CA GLN A 98 -0.90 -13.98 6.25
C GLN A 98 -1.58 -15.25 5.74
N ARG A 99 -1.94 -15.29 4.45
CA ARG A 99 -2.54 -16.50 3.83
C ARG A 99 -1.58 -17.69 3.79
N ALA A 100 -0.27 -17.40 3.74
CA ALA A 100 0.79 -18.42 3.77
C ALA A 100 1.25 -18.75 5.19
N ASN A 101 0.62 -18.18 6.24
CA ASN A 101 1.04 -18.29 7.64
C ASN A 101 2.51 -17.87 7.88
N ILE A 102 2.99 -16.89 7.12
CA ILE A 102 4.32 -16.30 7.30
C ILE A 102 4.16 -15.07 8.21
N PRO A 103 4.88 -15.01 9.35
CA PRO A 103 4.87 -13.84 10.21
C PRO A 103 5.63 -12.69 9.54
N LEU A 104 4.91 -11.75 8.93
CA LEU A 104 5.45 -10.55 8.30
C LEU A 104 4.83 -9.32 8.93
N GLU A 105 5.63 -8.54 9.64
CA GLU A 105 5.21 -7.28 10.22
C GLU A 105 5.22 -6.16 9.17
N PHE A 106 4.36 -5.16 9.36
CA PHE A 106 4.26 -4.02 8.44
C PHE A 106 5.58 -3.28 8.28
N GLU A 107 6.31 -3.06 9.38
CA GLU A 107 7.58 -2.34 9.41
C GLU A 107 8.65 -3.04 8.54
N ARG A 108 8.70 -4.36 8.63
CA ARG A 108 9.63 -5.17 7.81
C ARG A 108 9.25 -5.12 6.33
N ALA A 109 7.97 -5.25 6.01
CA ALA A 109 7.47 -5.15 4.65
C ALA A 109 7.73 -3.75 4.05
N ALA A 110 7.48 -2.70 4.83
CA ALA A 110 7.74 -1.32 4.45
C ALA A 110 9.23 -1.05 4.19
N ALA A 111 10.12 -1.59 5.05
CA ALA A 111 11.57 -1.45 4.86
C ALA A 111 12.05 -2.14 3.57
N ILE A 112 11.52 -3.30 3.23
CA ILE A 112 11.85 -4.03 1.98
C ILE A 112 11.41 -3.21 0.75
N ASP A 113 10.18 -2.64 0.78
CA ASP A 113 9.64 -1.81 -0.31
C ASP A 113 10.48 -0.53 -0.50
N LEU A 114 10.83 0.16 0.59
CA LEU A 114 11.68 1.35 0.56
C LEU A 114 13.11 1.06 0.09
N ALA A 115 13.60 -0.16 0.30
CA ALA A 115 14.87 -0.63 -0.26
C ALA A 115 14.79 -0.95 -1.77
N GLY A 116 13.64 -0.73 -2.42
CA GLY A 116 13.41 -0.96 -3.84
C GLY A 116 13.20 -2.43 -4.21
N ARG A 117 12.95 -3.31 -3.24
CA ARG A 117 12.69 -4.74 -3.46
C ARG A 117 11.18 -5.01 -3.52
N ASP A 118 10.79 -6.00 -4.31
CA ASP A 118 9.40 -6.45 -4.34
C ASP A 118 9.10 -7.36 -3.14
N VAL A 119 8.28 -6.84 -2.21
CA VAL A 119 7.91 -7.56 -0.99
C VAL A 119 7.08 -8.81 -1.30
N LEU A 120 6.20 -8.72 -2.32
CA LEU A 120 5.35 -9.84 -2.71
C LEU A 120 6.17 -10.99 -3.31
N GLU A 121 7.21 -10.67 -4.08
CA GLU A 121 8.14 -11.66 -4.61
C GLU A 121 8.93 -12.34 -3.47
N ALA A 122 9.40 -11.58 -2.49
CA ALA A 122 10.06 -12.13 -1.31
C ALA A 122 9.17 -13.13 -0.56
N VAL A 123 7.88 -12.80 -0.37
CA VAL A 123 6.91 -13.71 0.25
C VAL A 123 6.70 -14.96 -0.61
N ARG A 124 6.55 -14.81 -1.93
CA ARG A 124 6.39 -15.95 -2.85
C ARG A 124 7.58 -16.89 -2.83
N MET A 125 8.80 -16.35 -2.79
CA MET A 125 10.03 -17.17 -2.68
C MET A 125 10.10 -17.92 -1.36
N SER A 126 9.56 -17.35 -0.28
CA SER A 126 9.49 -18.04 1.02
C SER A 126 8.51 -19.23 1.00
N VAL A 127 7.44 -19.15 0.19
CA VAL A 127 6.47 -20.26 0.05
C VAL A 127 6.95 -21.31 -0.96
N ASN A 128 7.51 -20.84 -2.08
CA ASN A 128 8.01 -21.69 -3.16
C ASN A 128 9.49 -21.36 -3.41
N PRO A 129 10.42 -21.94 -2.64
CA PRO A 129 11.84 -21.66 -2.83
C PRO A 129 12.28 -22.09 -4.24
N LYS A 130 12.88 -21.15 -4.96
CA LYS A 130 13.43 -21.41 -6.28
C LYS A 130 14.78 -22.08 -6.10
N VAL A 131 14.86 -23.36 -6.39
CA VAL A 131 16.13 -24.10 -6.37
C VAL A 131 17.02 -23.60 -7.50
N ILE A 132 18.16 -23.05 -7.16
CA ILE A 132 19.19 -22.65 -8.12
C ILE A 132 20.23 -23.75 -8.17
N GLU A 133 20.41 -24.37 -9.34
CA GLU A 133 21.45 -25.33 -9.59
C GLU A 133 22.66 -24.64 -10.22
N THR A 134 23.84 -24.84 -9.66
CA THR A 134 25.07 -24.37 -10.31
C THR A 134 25.39 -25.24 -11.54
N PRO A 135 25.99 -24.68 -12.61
CA PRO A 135 26.54 -25.49 -13.67
C PRO A 135 27.59 -26.47 -13.10
N ILE A 136 27.74 -27.61 -13.76
CA ILE A 136 28.73 -28.60 -13.37
C ILE A 136 30.13 -28.01 -13.53
N ILE A 137 30.85 -27.84 -12.45
CA ILE A 137 32.26 -27.45 -12.46
C ILE A 137 33.10 -28.71 -12.44
N ALA A 138 33.84 -28.95 -13.51
CA ALA A 138 34.78 -30.04 -13.62
C ALA A 138 36.19 -29.51 -13.37
N ALA A 139 36.93 -30.17 -12.47
CA ALA A 139 38.33 -29.89 -12.20
C ALA A 139 39.10 -31.22 -12.21
N ILE A 140 40.28 -31.22 -12.79
CA ILE A 140 41.17 -32.38 -12.79
C ILE A 140 42.11 -32.25 -11.59
N ALA A 141 42.05 -33.24 -10.70
CA ALA A 141 42.96 -33.33 -9.56
C ALA A 141 44.38 -33.66 -10.05
N LYS A 142 45.39 -33.38 -9.20
CA LYS A 142 46.80 -33.63 -9.52
C LYS A 142 47.10 -35.08 -9.87
N ASP A 143 46.26 -35.98 -9.43
CA ASP A 143 46.34 -37.42 -9.66
C ASP A 143 45.61 -37.90 -10.94
N GLY A 144 45.20 -36.96 -11.79
CA GLY A 144 44.50 -37.23 -13.06
C GLY A 144 43.01 -37.63 -12.94
N ILE A 145 42.42 -37.51 -11.75
CA ILE A 145 41.02 -37.82 -11.49
C ILE A 145 40.17 -36.59 -11.79
N GLU A 146 39.14 -36.73 -12.64
CA GLU A 146 38.16 -35.66 -12.91
C GLU A 146 37.13 -35.59 -11.78
N LEU A 147 37.10 -34.46 -11.08
CA LEU A 147 36.10 -34.16 -10.04
C LEU A 147 34.98 -33.28 -10.65
N LYS A 148 33.75 -33.74 -10.59
CA LYS A 148 32.57 -32.98 -11.00
C LYS A 148 31.77 -32.56 -9.78
N ALA A 149 31.67 -31.26 -9.53
CA ALA A 149 30.85 -30.72 -8.46
C ALA A 149 29.62 -29.99 -9.02
N LYS A 150 28.45 -30.27 -8.47
CA LYS A 150 27.20 -29.56 -8.72
C LYS A 150 26.60 -29.23 -7.37
N ALA A 151 26.38 -27.93 -7.12
CA ALA A 151 25.70 -27.48 -5.91
C ALA A 151 24.25 -27.11 -6.24
N ARG A 152 23.34 -27.45 -5.33
CA ARG A 152 21.95 -27.08 -5.34
C ARG A 152 21.68 -26.22 -4.11
N VAL A 153 21.23 -24.98 -4.30
CA VAL A 153 20.96 -24.01 -3.23
C VAL A 153 19.48 -23.63 -3.24
#